data_c391c382bb75f8d0b416d8aca874ec0e
#
_entry.id   c391c382bb75f8d0b416d8aca874ec0e
#
_cell.length_a   1.000
_cell.length_b   1.000
_cell.length_c   1.000
_cell.angle_alpha   90.00
_cell.angle_beta   90.00
_cell.angle_gamma   90.00
#
_symmetry.space_group_name_H-M   'P 1'
#
loop_
_entity.id
_entity.type
_entity.pdbx_description
1 polymer ?
#
loop_
_entity_poly.entity_id
_entity_poly.type
_entity_poly.pdbx_seq_one_letter_code
_entity_poly.pdbx_strand_id
1 'polypeptide(L)'
;MQPPEPAKSPDLRSDRDRFVAFAFAAADLLIEVSPEGRILFCAGAAQALTGKAPAGLLGTPVLELWLPGDRALMARMLRQASSGRVGPLLLHLGGTATRVSVSAYQLPGKTPGKIHLAIARALSGAEKAAAGKIDAATGLSDGKGFVSAALEALKSDSGTPSTELTLLRLEGLDGLHRRGGAAATSKFLGEMGAFLRQHAAAGGTAAGRLSPETCGILHPANSNVDFAAEVGALSRAADPARQGVTVGGHRVDMAAAQELELEDVAQTLAYTLERFTANADFNIGSLAESLRDIARETLERHAGLKATVESERFSLAFQPIVSLADRQIHHYEVLARFHKQDGSPGDTIRFAEGVGLIQDFDLRVCRQAIDFLRERERHKSLSIAVNLSGHSLESAIFVSALQAMLADCPAELRARLLFEVTESTEIHRLEQVNAVLQDLRGRGHKVCLDDFGAGAASFSYLQALLVDFVKIDGAYVQRLLGNFRDRTIVKAMVQMCSELGISTIAEMIETKEQASSLSLLGVGYGQGYLYGKPQAEIASAMPTVRPAAASMKQLRTPIRYGASGTR
;
A
#
# COMPACT_ATOMS: atom_id res chain seq x y z
N MET A 1 22.15 65.17 44.78
CA MET A 1 22.01 64.24 43.63
C MET A 1 23.30 63.43 43.57
N GLN A 2 23.22 62.16 44.00
CA GLN A 2 24.32 61.22 43.78
C GLN A 2 24.37 60.81 42.32
N PRO A 3 25.55 60.64 41.72
CA PRO A 3 25.66 60.15 40.35
C PRO A 3 25.18 58.69 40.31
N PRO A 4 24.59 58.21 39.18
CA PRO A 4 24.14 56.82 39.04
C PRO A 4 25.35 55.88 39.09
N GLU A 5 25.21 54.78 39.87
CA GLU A 5 26.21 53.69 39.88
C GLU A 5 26.47 53.18 38.45
N PRO A 6 27.73 52.90 38.09
CA PRO A 6 28.04 52.30 36.81
C PRO A 6 27.43 50.96 36.71
N ALA A 7 26.73 50.70 35.61
CA ALA A 7 26.14 49.39 35.28
C ALA A 7 27.20 48.28 35.45
N LYS A 8 26.94 47.31 36.32
CA LYS A 8 27.80 46.13 36.52
C LYS A 8 28.09 45.51 35.16
N SER A 9 29.38 45.35 34.84
CA SER A 9 29.82 44.60 33.66
C SER A 9 29.13 43.23 33.66
N PRO A 10 28.58 42.76 32.53
CA PRO A 10 27.91 41.47 32.47
C PRO A 10 28.86 40.37 32.92
N ASP A 11 28.44 39.59 33.93
CA ASP A 11 29.18 38.41 34.38
C ASP A 11 29.15 37.34 33.29
N LEU A 12 30.13 37.37 32.41
CA LEU A 12 30.26 36.46 31.26
C LEU A 12 30.19 34.97 31.65
N ARG A 13 30.52 34.62 32.88
CA ARG A 13 30.36 33.24 33.40
C ARG A 13 28.89 32.91 33.68
N SER A 14 28.18 33.81 34.37
CA SER A 14 26.76 33.68 34.68
C SER A 14 25.92 33.63 33.39
N ASP A 15 26.22 34.45 32.40
CA ASP A 15 25.52 34.46 31.12
C ASP A 15 25.81 33.18 30.32
N ARG A 16 27.06 32.71 30.29
CA ARG A 16 27.42 31.43 29.69
C ARG A 16 26.64 30.26 30.33
N ASP A 17 26.60 30.21 31.66
CA ASP A 17 25.94 29.13 32.41
C ASP A 17 24.42 29.16 32.18
N ARG A 18 23.81 30.33 32.04
CA ARG A 18 22.39 30.48 31.61
C ARG A 18 22.15 29.97 30.20
N PHE A 19 23.02 30.36 29.22
CA PHE A 19 22.86 29.85 27.85
C PHE A 19 23.01 28.35 27.76
N VAL A 20 23.93 27.74 28.50
CA VAL A 20 24.10 26.30 28.59
C VAL A 20 22.86 25.66 29.21
N ALA A 21 22.32 26.23 30.29
CA ALA A 21 21.09 25.71 30.91
C ALA A 21 19.89 25.78 29.97
N PHE A 22 19.69 26.87 29.25
CA PHE A 22 18.62 27.00 28.25
C PHE A 22 18.77 26.01 27.07
N ALA A 23 20.02 25.81 26.59
CA ALA A 23 20.29 24.88 25.52
C ALA A 23 19.92 23.42 25.89
N PHE A 24 20.30 22.99 27.13
CA PHE A 24 19.95 21.66 27.63
C PHE A 24 18.50 21.53 28.11
N ALA A 25 17.83 22.62 28.46
CA ALA A 25 16.39 22.60 28.70
C ALA A 25 15.58 22.41 27.39
N ALA A 26 16.15 22.82 26.26
CA ALA A 26 15.49 22.77 24.95
C ALA A 26 15.89 21.54 24.09
N ALA A 27 16.98 20.83 24.43
CA ALA A 27 17.50 19.72 23.65
C ALA A 27 18.24 18.68 24.51
N ASP A 28 18.02 17.39 24.21
CA ASP A 28 18.72 16.29 24.87
C ASP A 28 20.15 16.10 24.34
N LEU A 29 20.41 16.51 23.09
CA LEU A 29 21.70 16.36 22.42
C LEU A 29 21.97 17.57 21.56
N LEU A 30 23.17 18.15 21.73
CA LEU A 30 23.68 19.26 20.95
C LEU A 30 24.88 18.81 20.13
N ILE A 31 24.88 19.12 18.82
CA ILE A 31 25.96 18.76 17.89
C ILE A 31 26.41 20.00 17.12
N GLU A 32 27.71 20.16 16.98
CA GLU A 32 28.32 21.14 16.06
C GLU A 32 28.89 20.38 14.86
N VAL A 33 28.59 20.87 13.66
CA VAL A 33 28.95 20.24 12.38
C VAL A 33 29.81 21.17 11.57
N SER A 34 30.91 20.68 10.98
CA SER A 34 31.75 21.46 10.06
C SER A 34 31.03 21.73 8.73
N PRO A 35 31.53 22.68 7.90
CA PRO A 35 31.00 22.89 6.55
C PRO A 35 31.02 21.63 5.66
N GLU A 36 31.96 20.71 5.90
CA GLU A 36 32.11 19.44 5.20
C GLU A 36 31.19 18.32 5.76
N GLY A 37 30.33 18.64 6.74
CA GLY A 37 29.39 17.73 7.33
C GLY A 37 29.93 16.76 8.38
N ARG A 38 31.10 17.09 9.01
CA ARG A 38 31.67 16.26 10.07
C ARG A 38 31.35 16.82 11.46
N ILE A 39 31.12 15.96 12.43
CA ILE A 39 30.82 16.31 13.81
C ILE A 39 32.08 16.86 14.49
N LEU A 40 32.06 18.11 14.91
CA LEU A 40 33.15 18.78 15.60
C LEU A 40 33.00 18.79 17.12
N PHE A 41 31.75 18.79 17.58
CA PHE A 41 31.40 18.81 19.00
C PHE A 41 30.09 18.06 19.24
N CYS A 42 30.02 17.43 20.38
CA CYS A 42 28.83 16.70 20.80
C CYS A 42 28.69 16.77 22.33
N ALA A 43 27.52 17.18 22.83
CA ALA A 43 27.21 17.25 24.25
C ALA A 43 25.77 16.86 24.54
N GLY A 44 25.54 16.17 25.68
CA GLY A 44 24.25 15.71 26.11
C GLY A 44 24.11 14.18 26.05
N ALA A 45 22.89 13.68 25.80
CA ALA A 45 22.52 12.26 25.89
C ALA A 45 22.98 11.40 24.67
N ALA A 46 24.20 11.62 24.15
CA ALA A 46 24.70 10.96 22.95
C ALA A 46 24.61 9.43 23.01
N GLN A 47 25.11 8.80 24.09
CA GLN A 47 25.07 7.35 24.27
C GLN A 47 23.65 6.80 24.29
N ALA A 48 22.73 7.49 24.97
CA ALA A 48 21.34 7.06 25.10
C ALA A 48 20.54 7.19 23.81
N LEU A 49 20.89 8.18 22.96
CA LEU A 49 20.18 8.46 21.72
C LEU A 49 20.78 7.75 20.52
N THR A 50 22.11 7.66 20.43
CA THR A 50 22.81 7.15 19.23
C THR A 50 23.45 5.77 19.41
N GLY A 51 23.51 5.27 20.66
CA GLY A 51 24.24 4.06 21.00
C GLY A 51 25.78 4.26 21.06
N LYS A 52 26.29 5.48 20.81
CA LYS A 52 27.71 5.81 20.77
C LYS A 52 28.06 6.88 21.82
N ALA A 53 29.22 6.73 22.46
CA ALA A 53 29.75 7.76 23.35
C ALA A 53 30.09 9.03 22.55
N PRO A 54 30.07 10.24 23.16
CA PRO A 54 30.38 11.49 22.48
C PRO A 54 31.71 11.46 21.71
N ALA A 55 32.76 10.90 22.31
CA ALA A 55 34.07 10.77 21.67
C ALA A 55 34.07 9.91 20.40
N GLY A 56 33.19 8.91 20.32
CA GLY A 56 33.03 8.05 19.15
C GLY A 56 32.24 8.68 18.01
N LEU A 57 31.63 9.84 18.24
CA LEU A 57 30.90 10.60 17.22
C LEU A 57 31.80 11.68 16.56
N LEU A 58 32.83 12.15 17.24
CA LEU A 58 33.70 13.20 16.74
C LEU A 58 34.40 12.79 15.45
N GLY A 59 34.44 13.68 14.45
CA GLY A 59 35.03 13.46 13.14
C GLY A 59 34.19 12.58 12.20
N THR A 60 33.13 11.93 12.66
CA THR A 60 32.25 11.13 11.80
C THR A 60 31.32 12.02 10.96
N PRO A 61 30.91 11.56 9.75
CA PRO A 61 29.91 12.27 8.96
C PRO A 61 28.56 12.30 9.69
N VAL A 62 27.98 13.49 9.86
CA VAL A 62 26.71 13.65 10.59
C VAL A 62 25.55 12.92 9.92
N LEU A 63 25.60 12.69 8.60
CA LEU A 63 24.58 11.96 7.85
C LEU A 63 24.51 10.48 8.24
N GLU A 64 25.59 9.90 8.78
CA GLU A 64 25.62 8.51 9.23
C GLU A 64 24.84 8.27 10.53
N LEU A 65 24.51 9.34 11.27
CA LEU A 65 23.68 9.23 12.47
C LEU A 65 22.23 8.87 12.17
N TRP A 66 21.77 9.08 10.94
CA TRP A 66 20.36 9.00 10.56
C TRP A 66 20.04 7.72 9.80
N LEU A 67 18.80 7.25 9.91
CA LEU A 67 18.29 6.19 9.02
C LEU A 67 18.44 6.61 7.55
N PRO A 68 18.64 5.68 6.62
CA PRO A 68 18.82 5.98 5.20
C PRO A 68 17.76 6.91 4.62
N GLY A 69 16.47 6.72 4.95
CA GLY A 69 15.36 7.55 4.49
C GLY A 69 15.37 8.99 5.04
N ASP A 70 16.09 9.25 6.14
CA ASP A 70 16.19 10.58 6.76
C ASP A 70 17.43 11.36 6.33
N ARG A 71 18.41 10.71 5.68
CA ARG A 71 19.68 11.34 5.30
C ARG A 71 19.50 12.48 4.30
N ALA A 72 18.61 12.34 3.34
CA ALA A 72 18.32 13.38 2.35
C ALA A 72 17.69 14.60 3.02
N LEU A 73 16.77 14.40 3.97
CA LEU A 73 16.17 15.49 4.74
C LEU A 73 17.23 16.22 5.60
N MET A 74 18.09 15.48 6.30
CA MET A 74 19.18 16.08 7.08
C MET A 74 20.15 16.87 6.19
N ALA A 75 20.55 16.33 5.05
CA ALA A 75 21.42 17.03 4.10
C ALA A 75 20.78 18.34 3.60
N ARG A 76 19.45 18.33 3.36
CA ARG A 76 18.70 19.53 2.99
C ARG A 76 18.68 20.56 4.14
N MET A 77 18.41 20.12 5.37
CA MET A 77 18.44 20.99 6.56
C MET A 77 19.81 21.68 6.73
N LEU A 78 20.90 20.93 6.57
CA LEU A 78 22.26 21.49 6.67
C LEU A 78 22.52 22.54 5.60
N ARG A 79 22.11 22.34 4.35
CA ARG A 79 22.23 23.33 3.27
C ARG A 79 21.46 24.62 3.55
N GLN A 80 20.29 24.51 4.18
CA GLN A 80 19.41 25.65 4.44
C GLN A 80 19.73 26.38 5.75
N ALA A 81 20.47 25.76 6.66
CA ALA A 81 20.82 26.35 7.95
C ALA A 81 21.61 27.66 7.83
N SER A 82 22.29 27.91 6.69
CA SER A 82 22.98 29.19 6.38
C SER A 82 22.00 30.34 6.14
N SER A 83 20.77 30.07 5.73
CA SER A 83 19.75 31.10 5.48
C SER A 83 18.88 31.40 6.71
N GLY A 84 19.06 30.67 7.80
CA GLY A 84 18.32 30.86 9.05
C GLY A 84 18.08 29.56 9.80
N ARG A 85 17.21 29.59 10.82
CA ARG A 85 16.83 28.38 11.57
C ARG A 85 15.94 27.51 10.73
N VAL A 86 16.28 26.24 10.65
CA VAL A 86 15.48 25.17 9.97
C VAL A 86 14.97 24.18 11.01
N GLY A 87 13.72 23.81 10.92
CA GLY A 87 13.07 22.90 11.87
C GLY A 87 12.28 23.63 12.96
N PRO A 88 11.68 22.90 13.93
CA PRO A 88 11.96 21.47 14.21
C PRO A 88 11.34 20.50 13.20
N LEU A 89 12.10 19.49 12.80
CA LEU A 89 11.63 18.38 11.95
C LEU A 89 11.88 17.04 12.66
N LEU A 90 11.03 16.05 12.38
CA LEU A 90 11.13 14.72 12.98
C LEU A 90 11.96 13.80 12.10
N LEU A 91 13.01 13.19 12.69
CA LEU A 91 13.94 12.25 12.06
C LEU A 91 14.18 11.05 12.98
N HIS A 92 14.75 9.97 12.44
CA HIS A 92 15.10 8.76 13.18
C HIS A 92 16.61 8.54 13.21
N LEU A 93 17.13 8.29 14.40
CA LEU A 93 18.55 7.96 14.61
C LEU A 93 18.82 6.51 14.17
N GLY A 94 19.87 6.28 13.39
CA GLY A 94 20.19 4.98 12.78
C GLY A 94 20.55 3.86 13.77
N GLY A 95 21.22 4.22 14.88
CA GLY A 95 21.72 3.22 15.85
C GLY A 95 20.63 2.67 16.78
N THR A 96 19.65 3.48 17.14
CA THR A 96 18.59 3.14 18.12
C THR A 96 17.19 3.17 17.52
N ALA A 97 17.06 3.58 16.26
CA ALA A 97 15.78 3.89 15.60
C ALA A 97 14.89 4.87 16.41
N THR A 98 15.50 5.64 17.33
CA THR A 98 14.79 6.61 18.18
C THR A 98 14.33 7.80 17.34
N ARG A 99 13.05 8.13 17.46
CA ARG A 99 12.46 9.32 16.82
C ARG A 99 12.84 10.57 17.63
N VAL A 100 13.35 11.57 16.94
CA VAL A 100 13.84 12.81 17.55
C VAL A 100 13.37 14.03 16.74
N SER A 101 13.18 15.14 17.44
CA SER A 101 12.95 16.46 16.86
C SER A 101 14.29 17.17 16.67
N VAL A 102 14.55 17.67 15.48
CA VAL A 102 15.83 18.27 15.11
C VAL A 102 15.63 19.69 14.59
N SER A 103 16.38 20.64 15.12
CA SER A 103 16.52 21.98 14.56
C SER A 103 17.98 22.23 14.18
N ALA A 104 18.21 22.92 13.05
CA ALA A 104 19.52 23.30 12.56
C ALA A 104 19.62 24.81 12.44
N TYR A 105 20.79 25.38 12.78
CA TYR A 105 21.05 26.80 12.70
C TYR A 105 22.54 27.09 12.50
N GLN A 106 22.87 28.08 11.67
CA GLN A 106 24.22 28.62 11.51
C GLN A 106 24.30 30.04 12.05
N LEU A 107 25.28 30.30 12.91
CA LEU A 107 25.50 31.66 13.46
C LEU A 107 25.95 32.62 12.34
N PRO A 108 25.29 33.77 12.18
CA PRO A 108 25.69 34.74 11.15
C PRO A 108 27.10 35.32 11.41
N GLY A 109 27.81 35.69 10.34
CA GLY A 109 29.07 36.45 10.40
C GLY A 109 30.35 35.61 10.46
N LYS A 110 30.31 34.26 10.46
CA LYS A 110 31.52 33.41 10.37
C LYS A 110 31.49 32.58 9.08
N THR A 111 32.39 32.80 8.17
CA THR A 111 32.59 32.00 6.95
C THR A 111 33.96 31.30 7.01
N PRO A 112 34.04 29.97 6.81
CA PRO A 112 32.95 28.99 6.69
C PRO A 112 32.28 28.73 8.05
N GLY A 113 30.96 28.83 8.07
CA GLY A 113 30.19 28.76 9.30
C GLY A 113 29.94 27.32 9.75
N LYS A 114 30.07 27.09 11.05
CA LYS A 114 29.66 25.82 11.68
C LYS A 114 28.14 25.77 11.83
N ILE A 115 27.57 24.61 11.65
CA ILE A 115 26.13 24.37 11.83
C ILE A 115 25.89 23.75 13.19
N HIS A 116 24.91 24.27 13.92
CA HIS A 116 24.51 23.79 15.24
C HIS A 116 23.21 23.04 15.13
N LEU A 117 23.18 21.79 15.63
CA LEU A 117 22.01 20.97 15.71
C LEU A 117 21.55 20.85 17.15
N ALA A 118 20.27 21.11 17.39
CA ALA A 118 19.57 20.84 18.64
C ALA A 118 18.64 19.65 18.40
N ILE A 119 18.83 18.58 19.18
CA ILE A 119 18.13 17.30 19.02
C ILE A 119 17.44 16.99 20.36
N ALA A 120 16.11 16.82 20.32
CA ALA A 120 15.31 16.43 21.48
C ALA A 120 14.53 15.16 21.19
N ARG A 121 14.31 14.29 22.18
CA ARG A 121 13.40 13.15 22.03
C ARG A 121 12.01 13.65 21.67
N ALA A 122 11.41 13.04 20.66
CA ALA A 122 10.00 13.23 20.41
C ALA A 122 9.23 12.48 21.52
N LEU A 123 8.37 13.19 22.26
CA LEU A 123 7.55 12.57 23.32
C LEU A 123 6.57 11.59 22.67
N SER A 124 6.65 10.32 23.05
CA SER A 124 5.73 9.27 22.60
C SER A 124 4.43 9.32 23.41
N GLY A 125 3.44 10.07 22.90
CA GLY A 125 2.05 9.91 23.34
C GLY A 125 1.31 9.08 22.30
N ALA A 126 0.76 7.91 22.66
CA ALA A 126 -0.15 7.06 21.87
C ALA A 126 0.40 6.43 20.55
N GLU A 127 1.69 6.30 20.34
CA GLU A 127 2.32 5.95 19.04
C GLU A 127 2.41 4.46 18.68
N LYS A 128 1.99 3.53 19.51
CA LYS A 128 2.19 2.09 19.20
C LYS A 128 1.11 1.45 18.32
N ALA A 129 -0.01 2.11 18.08
CA ALA A 129 -1.15 1.52 17.34
C ALA A 129 -1.34 2.05 15.91
N ALA A 130 -0.70 3.16 15.51
CA ALA A 130 -0.97 3.84 14.25
C ALA A 130 0.27 4.15 13.38
N ALA A 131 1.45 3.68 13.75
CA ALA A 131 2.67 3.91 12.95
C ALA A 131 2.60 3.07 11.67
N GLY A 132 2.25 3.71 10.54
CA GLY A 132 2.39 3.16 9.20
C GLY A 132 3.84 2.82 8.87
N LYS A 133 4.07 2.01 7.84
CA LYS A 133 5.43 1.72 7.34
C LYS A 133 6.05 2.99 6.76
N ILE A 134 7.35 3.16 6.95
CA ILE A 134 8.13 4.24 6.32
C ILE A 134 8.80 3.69 5.06
N ASP A 135 8.55 4.33 3.92
CA ASP A 135 9.22 4.01 2.66
C ASP A 135 10.71 4.36 2.75
N ALA A 136 11.57 3.37 2.59
CA ALA A 136 13.01 3.53 2.78
C ALA A 136 13.68 4.46 1.75
N ALA A 137 13.09 4.62 0.56
CA ALA A 137 13.65 5.46 -0.49
C ALA A 137 13.33 6.93 -0.31
N THR A 138 12.13 7.25 0.19
CA THR A 138 11.65 8.63 0.34
C THR A 138 11.64 9.12 1.80
N GLY A 139 11.60 8.22 2.77
CA GLY A 139 11.36 8.54 4.18
C GLY A 139 9.92 8.99 4.47
N LEU A 140 8.99 8.81 3.52
CA LEU A 140 7.56 9.13 3.67
C LEU A 140 6.82 7.95 4.31
N SER A 141 5.74 8.23 5.03
CA SER A 141 4.84 7.19 5.54
C SER A 141 4.01 6.55 4.43
N ASP A 142 3.51 5.35 4.65
CA ASP A 142 2.46 4.74 3.82
C ASP A 142 1.10 5.45 3.99
N GLY A 143 0.07 5.04 3.25
CA GLY A 143 -1.25 5.66 3.28
C GLY A 143 -1.87 5.67 4.68
N LYS A 144 -1.71 4.59 5.47
CA LYS A 144 -2.24 4.50 6.85
C LYS A 144 -1.51 5.46 7.79
N GLY A 145 -0.19 5.50 7.72
CA GLY A 145 0.62 6.42 8.52
C GLY A 145 0.36 7.88 8.14
N PHE A 146 0.15 8.16 6.85
CA PHE A 146 -0.22 9.48 6.37
C PHE A 146 -1.57 9.96 6.94
N VAL A 147 -2.63 9.13 6.85
CA VAL A 147 -3.95 9.48 7.41
C VAL A 147 -3.84 9.74 8.91
N SER A 148 -3.14 8.89 9.65
CA SER A 148 -2.93 9.09 11.10
C SER A 148 -2.22 10.40 11.41
N ALA A 149 -1.14 10.74 10.68
CA ALA A 149 -0.40 11.98 10.87
C ALA A 149 -1.20 13.23 10.45
N ALA A 150 -2.02 13.12 9.40
CA ALA A 150 -2.91 14.18 8.96
C ALA A 150 -3.98 14.49 10.00
N LEU A 151 -4.59 13.45 10.60
CA LEU A 151 -5.58 13.60 11.68
C LEU A 151 -4.97 14.24 12.94
N GLU A 152 -3.74 13.86 13.31
CA GLU A 152 -3.03 14.51 14.41
C GLU A 152 -2.75 15.98 14.14
N ALA A 153 -2.34 16.30 12.89
CA ALA A 153 -2.11 17.68 12.50
C ALA A 153 -3.40 18.51 12.58
N LEU A 154 -4.52 17.98 12.09
CA LEU A 154 -5.83 18.64 12.14
C LEU A 154 -6.36 18.83 13.57
N LYS A 155 -6.05 17.89 14.51
CA LYS A 155 -6.39 18.04 15.94
C LYS A 155 -5.61 19.13 16.63
N SER A 156 -4.32 19.28 16.28
CA SER A 156 -3.41 20.22 16.96
C SER A 156 -3.67 21.67 16.58
N ASP A 157 -4.49 21.90 15.55
CA ASP A 157 -4.61 23.17 14.83
C ASP A 157 -5.75 24.08 15.32
N SER A 158 -6.11 24.01 16.61
CA SER A 158 -7.15 24.86 17.21
C SER A 158 -6.76 26.35 17.31
N GLY A 159 -6.06 26.92 16.31
CA GLY A 159 -5.67 28.33 16.29
C GLY A 159 -4.78 28.78 15.14
N THR A 160 -4.46 27.93 14.21
CA THR A 160 -3.57 28.21 13.06
C THR A 160 -4.32 28.32 11.72
N PRO A 161 -3.68 28.85 10.65
CA PRO A 161 -4.33 29.04 9.35
C PRO A 161 -4.80 27.70 8.76
N SER A 162 -5.90 27.74 7.99
CA SER A 162 -6.45 26.61 7.26
C SER A 162 -5.36 25.75 6.63
N THR A 163 -5.52 24.43 6.70
CA THR A 163 -4.62 23.48 6.07
C THR A 163 -5.15 23.04 4.70
N GLU A 164 -4.24 22.73 3.79
CA GLU A 164 -4.53 22.16 2.47
C GLU A 164 -3.89 20.78 2.33
N LEU A 165 -4.61 19.87 1.70
CA LEU A 165 -4.09 18.60 1.24
C LEU A 165 -3.67 18.72 -0.22
N THR A 166 -2.41 18.46 -0.55
CA THR A 166 -1.95 18.33 -1.93
C THR A 166 -1.65 16.87 -2.25
N LEU A 167 -2.28 16.36 -3.30
CA LEU A 167 -2.02 15.03 -3.85
C LEU A 167 -1.18 15.19 -5.13
N LEU A 168 -0.11 14.41 -5.24
CA LEU A 168 0.84 14.45 -6.36
C LEU A 168 0.85 13.10 -7.09
N ARG A 169 0.85 13.14 -8.43
CA ARG A 169 1.03 11.97 -9.29
C ARG A 169 2.31 12.13 -10.12
N LEU A 170 3.12 11.09 -10.13
CA LEU A 170 4.42 11.02 -10.81
C LEU A 170 4.26 10.12 -12.05
N GLU A 171 4.35 10.68 -13.25
CA GLU A 171 4.28 9.91 -14.48
C GLU A 171 5.66 9.80 -15.13
N GLY A 172 6.02 8.60 -15.58
CA GLY A 172 7.30 8.36 -16.26
C GLY A 172 8.48 8.06 -15.36
N LEU A 173 8.24 7.56 -14.14
CA LEU A 173 9.30 7.15 -13.20
C LEU A 173 10.18 6.02 -13.80
N ASP A 174 9.58 5.07 -14.52
CA ASP A 174 10.30 4.03 -15.27
C ASP A 174 11.21 4.62 -16.36
N GLY A 175 10.79 5.73 -16.97
CA GLY A 175 11.59 6.47 -17.93
C GLY A 175 12.85 7.04 -17.28
N LEU A 176 12.72 7.65 -16.11
CA LEU A 176 13.86 8.13 -15.32
C LEU A 176 14.79 6.97 -14.94
N HIS A 177 14.24 5.84 -14.52
CA HIS A 177 15.02 4.65 -14.18
C HIS A 177 15.81 4.11 -15.37
N ARG A 178 15.19 4.02 -16.56
CA ARG A 178 15.87 3.59 -17.78
C ARG A 178 17.00 4.53 -18.22
N ARG A 179 16.85 5.85 -18.04
CA ARG A 179 17.85 6.86 -18.45
C ARG A 179 18.98 7.03 -17.43
N GLY A 180 18.67 7.00 -16.13
CA GLY A 180 19.62 7.33 -15.06
C GLY A 180 19.96 6.17 -14.11
N GLY A 181 19.33 5.01 -14.29
CA GLY A 181 19.52 3.83 -13.44
C GLY A 181 18.97 4.00 -12.02
N ALA A 182 19.24 3.01 -11.17
CA ALA A 182 18.78 2.99 -9.78
C ALA A 182 19.31 4.18 -8.96
N ALA A 183 20.52 4.66 -9.24
CA ALA A 183 21.14 5.76 -8.49
C ALA A 183 20.40 7.09 -8.70
N ALA A 184 20.04 7.43 -9.94
CA ALA A 184 19.27 8.64 -10.27
C ALA A 184 17.86 8.58 -9.68
N THR A 185 17.19 7.44 -9.78
CA THR A 185 15.85 7.21 -9.21
C THR A 185 15.88 7.34 -7.68
N SER A 186 16.83 6.69 -7.02
CA SER A 186 16.98 6.77 -5.55
C SER A 186 17.30 8.19 -5.09
N LYS A 187 18.16 8.92 -5.81
CA LYS A 187 18.47 10.33 -5.52
C LYS A 187 17.22 11.20 -5.64
N PHE A 188 16.46 11.05 -6.73
CA PHE A 188 15.20 11.79 -6.92
C PHE A 188 14.20 11.51 -5.81
N LEU A 189 13.92 10.23 -5.51
CA LEU A 189 12.96 9.84 -4.49
C LEU A 189 13.36 10.37 -3.10
N GLY A 190 14.65 10.31 -2.74
CA GLY A 190 15.15 10.84 -1.48
C GLY A 190 15.01 12.38 -1.37
N GLU A 191 15.36 13.12 -2.42
CA GLU A 191 15.22 14.61 -2.43
C GLU A 191 13.73 15.02 -2.45
N MET A 192 12.87 14.30 -3.18
CA MET A 192 11.43 14.53 -3.18
C MET A 192 10.83 14.28 -1.79
N GLY A 193 11.14 13.16 -1.16
CA GLY A 193 10.65 12.85 0.18
C GLY A 193 11.13 13.89 1.21
N ALA A 194 12.39 14.30 1.15
CA ALA A 194 12.94 15.36 1.99
C ALA A 194 12.23 16.72 1.79
N PHE A 195 11.95 17.06 0.53
CA PHE A 195 11.22 18.28 0.18
C PHE A 195 9.80 18.27 0.74
N LEU A 196 9.05 17.19 0.51
CA LEU A 196 7.67 17.06 1.00
C LEU A 196 7.63 17.12 2.54
N ARG A 197 8.49 16.37 3.23
CA ARG A 197 8.55 16.38 4.69
C ARG A 197 8.93 17.74 5.27
N GLN A 198 9.76 18.51 4.59
CA GLN A 198 10.13 19.85 5.06
C GLN A 198 8.94 20.81 5.10
N HIS A 199 7.98 20.66 4.18
CA HIS A 199 6.82 21.53 4.05
C HIS A 199 5.55 20.96 4.70
N ALA A 200 5.59 19.70 5.14
CA ALA A 200 4.43 19.03 5.72
C ALA A 200 4.15 19.51 7.15
N ALA A 201 2.87 19.53 7.50
CA ALA A 201 2.39 19.77 8.86
C ALA A 201 2.90 18.70 9.84
N ALA A 202 2.62 18.86 11.14
CA ALA A 202 3.02 17.95 12.22
C ALA A 202 4.53 17.64 12.23
N GLY A 203 5.37 18.66 12.02
CA GLY A 203 6.83 18.50 12.05
C GLY A 203 7.39 17.61 10.93
N GLY A 204 6.71 17.57 9.78
CA GLY A 204 7.14 16.81 8.61
C GLY A 204 6.57 15.41 8.51
N THR A 205 5.67 14.99 9.40
CA THR A 205 5.08 13.64 9.38
C THR A 205 3.84 13.53 8.50
N ALA A 206 3.13 14.64 8.25
CA ALA A 206 1.94 14.67 7.41
C ALA A 206 2.29 14.69 5.91
N ALA A 207 3.22 13.81 5.49
CA ALA A 207 3.54 13.52 4.11
C ALA A 207 3.68 12.01 3.93
N GLY A 208 3.07 11.46 2.87
CA GLY A 208 3.00 10.02 2.62
C GLY A 208 3.26 9.66 1.17
N ARG A 209 3.84 8.46 0.96
CA ARG A 209 3.90 7.78 -0.32
C ARG A 209 2.77 6.76 -0.40
N LEU A 210 1.73 7.10 -1.16
CA LEU A 210 0.47 6.36 -1.21
C LEU A 210 0.56 5.16 -2.16
N SER A 211 1.37 5.31 -3.22
CA SER A 211 1.73 4.25 -4.19
C SER A 211 3.12 4.56 -4.78
N PRO A 212 3.70 3.69 -5.63
CA PRO A 212 4.95 4.00 -6.33
C PRO A 212 4.93 5.33 -7.08
N GLU A 213 3.77 5.75 -7.59
CA GLU A 213 3.59 6.93 -8.43
C GLU A 213 2.78 8.05 -7.76
N THR A 214 2.30 7.87 -6.53
CA THR A 214 1.46 8.87 -5.88
C THR A 214 1.97 9.24 -4.49
N CYS A 215 1.89 10.54 -4.17
CA CYS A 215 2.24 11.07 -2.85
C CYS A 215 1.16 12.02 -2.36
N GLY A 216 1.03 12.17 -1.04
CA GLY A 216 0.16 13.14 -0.39
C GLY A 216 0.94 13.99 0.61
N ILE A 217 0.56 15.25 0.76
CA ILE A 217 1.10 16.16 1.76
C ILE A 217 -0.01 17.06 2.33
N LEU A 218 -0.13 17.10 3.65
CA LEU A 218 -0.93 18.11 4.35
C LEU A 218 0.00 19.27 4.76
N HIS A 219 -0.34 20.51 4.38
CA HIS A 219 0.49 21.69 4.59
C HIS A 219 -0.37 22.92 4.92
N PRO A 220 0.20 24.02 5.47
CA PRO A 220 -0.53 25.26 5.68
C PRO A 220 -1.04 25.85 4.36
N ALA A 221 -2.27 26.34 4.32
CA ALA A 221 -2.92 26.91 3.13
C ALA A 221 -2.21 28.19 2.61
N ASN A 222 -1.48 28.88 3.48
CA ASN A 222 -0.68 30.06 3.10
C ASN A 222 0.67 29.71 2.44
N SER A 223 0.92 28.44 2.16
CA SER A 223 2.13 28.00 1.46
C SER A 223 2.05 28.40 -0.03
N ASN A 224 2.92 29.34 -0.45
CA ASN A 224 3.06 29.74 -1.86
C ASN A 224 3.90 28.74 -2.68
N VAL A 225 4.06 27.49 -2.22
CA VAL A 225 4.86 26.46 -2.87
C VAL A 225 4.04 25.76 -3.93
N ASP A 226 4.53 25.74 -5.17
CA ASP A 226 4.03 24.85 -6.22
C ASP A 226 4.74 23.49 -6.09
N PHE A 227 4.11 22.56 -5.37
CA PHE A 227 4.67 21.24 -5.10
C PHE A 227 4.93 20.44 -6.38
N ALA A 228 4.05 20.54 -7.39
CA ALA A 228 4.21 19.82 -8.64
C ALA A 228 5.40 20.35 -9.45
N ALA A 229 5.53 21.67 -9.58
CA ALA A 229 6.63 22.31 -10.26
C ALA A 229 8.00 22.01 -9.60
N GLU A 230 8.06 22.07 -8.27
CA GLU A 230 9.27 21.80 -7.49
C GLU A 230 9.70 20.33 -7.58
N VAL A 231 8.76 19.39 -7.41
CA VAL A 231 9.05 17.95 -7.55
C VAL A 231 9.49 17.64 -8.99
N GLY A 232 8.87 18.27 -10.00
CA GLY A 232 9.30 18.18 -11.39
C GLY A 232 10.73 18.72 -11.58
N ALA A 233 11.09 19.83 -10.94
CA ALA A 233 12.45 20.38 -10.99
C ALA A 233 13.47 19.42 -10.34
N LEU A 234 13.14 18.82 -9.19
CA LEU A 234 13.99 17.82 -8.52
C LEU A 234 14.23 16.60 -9.41
N SER A 235 13.20 16.13 -10.11
CA SER A 235 13.31 14.99 -11.03
C SER A 235 14.25 15.30 -12.20
N ARG A 236 14.14 16.49 -12.80
CA ARG A 236 15.05 16.95 -13.87
C ARG A 236 16.49 17.12 -13.38
N ALA A 237 16.69 17.55 -12.14
CA ALA A 237 18.03 17.68 -11.56
C ALA A 237 18.70 16.31 -11.28
N ALA A 238 17.92 15.27 -11.05
CA ALA A 238 18.41 13.90 -10.87
C ALA A 238 18.60 13.14 -12.18
N ASP A 239 17.89 13.53 -13.26
CA ASP A 239 17.93 12.88 -14.57
C ASP A 239 19.16 13.34 -15.38
N PRO A 240 20.06 12.43 -15.81
CA PRO A 240 21.19 12.77 -16.68
C PRO A 240 20.76 13.45 -17.99
N ALA A 241 19.58 13.07 -18.54
CA ALA A 241 19.01 13.65 -19.75
C ALA A 241 18.19 14.93 -19.48
N ARG A 242 18.02 15.34 -18.22
CA ARG A 242 17.23 16.49 -17.77
C ARG A 242 15.76 16.51 -18.23
N GLN A 243 15.22 15.37 -18.62
CA GLN A 243 13.81 15.23 -18.99
C GLN A 243 12.91 15.17 -17.75
N GLY A 244 13.36 14.45 -16.69
CA GLY A 244 12.63 14.29 -15.46
C GLY A 244 11.38 13.41 -15.59
N VAL A 245 10.43 13.61 -14.67
CA VAL A 245 9.09 13.00 -14.66
C VAL A 245 8.03 14.08 -14.77
N THR A 246 6.88 13.76 -15.34
CA THR A 246 5.70 14.64 -15.32
C THR A 246 5.04 14.54 -13.94
N VAL A 247 4.70 15.68 -13.35
CA VAL A 247 4.07 15.72 -12.03
C VAL A 247 2.75 16.47 -12.12
N GLY A 248 1.65 15.76 -11.89
CA GLY A 248 0.33 16.33 -11.67
C GLY A 248 0.13 16.65 -10.19
N GLY A 249 -0.46 17.79 -9.87
CA GLY A 249 -0.73 18.18 -8.49
C GLY A 249 -2.17 18.67 -8.30
N HIS A 250 -2.80 18.28 -7.18
CA HIS A 250 -4.16 18.67 -6.83
C HIS A 250 -4.22 19.10 -5.39
N ARG A 251 -4.93 20.21 -5.14
CA ARG A 251 -5.13 20.77 -3.82
C ARG A 251 -6.58 20.61 -3.38
N VAL A 252 -6.77 20.20 -2.13
CA VAL A 252 -8.06 20.09 -1.47
C VAL A 252 -8.01 20.97 -0.22
N ASP A 253 -8.97 21.89 -0.09
CA ASP A 253 -9.11 22.71 1.11
C ASP A 253 -9.66 21.85 2.27
N MET A 254 -8.92 21.85 3.38
CA MET A 254 -9.23 21.07 4.58
C MET A 254 -9.97 21.89 5.64
N ALA A 255 -10.36 23.14 5.37
CA ALA A 255 -11.04 24.00 6.35
C ALA A 255 -12.31 23.36 6.94
N ALA A 256 -13.05 22.60 6.12
CA ALA A 256 -14.24 21.88 6.57
C ALA A 256 -13.95 20.69 7.51
N ALA A 257 -12.70 20.23 7.64
CA ALA A 257 -12.35 19.15 8.56
C ALA A 257 -12.56 19.52 10.03
N GLN A 258 -12.57 20.81 10.36
CA GLN A 258 -12.82 21.30 11.71
C GLN A 258 -14.30 21.21 12.13
N GLU A 259 -15.21 21.05 11.18
CA GLU A 259 -16.66 20.95 11.40
C GLU A 259 -17.18 19.51 11.43
N LEU A 260 -16.31 18.54 11.08
CA LEU A 260 -16.64 17.12 10.99
C LEU A 260 -16.09 16.37 12.21
N GLU A 261 -16.75 15.26 12.56
CA GLU A 261 -16.20 14.33 13.53
C GLU A 261 -14.92 13.70 12.98
N LEU A 262 -13.98 13.42 13.85
CA LEU A 262 -12.63 12.96 13.46
C LEU A 262 -12.64 11.63 12.71
N GLU A 263 -13.59 10.77 13.03
CA GLU A 263 -13.78 9.48 12.37
C GLU A 263 -14.27 9.67 10.93
N ASP A 264 -15.15 10.62 10.70
CA ASP A 264 -15.64 10.99 9.37
C ASP A 264 -14.53 11.60 8.50
N VAL A 265 -13.68 12.44 9.09
CA VAL A 265 -12.48 12.97 8.40
C VAL A 265 -11.52 11.84 8.02
N ALA A 266 -11.29 10.86 8.93
CA ALA A 266 -10.43 9.72 8.66
C ALA A 266 -10.93 8.87 7.49
N GLN A 267 -12.22 8.55 7.49
CA GLN A 267 -12.88 7.78 6.42
C GLN A 267 -12.83 8.51 5.08
N THR A 268 -13.14 9.82 5.11
CA THR A 268 -13.10 10.66 3.91
C THR A 268 -11.69 10.74 3.32
N LEU A 269 -10.66 10.95 4.16
CA LEU A 269 -9.27 10.96 3.72
C LEU A 269 -8.86 9.60 3.14
N ALA A 270 -9.13 8.50 3.84
CA ALA A 270 -8.80 7.15 3.37
C ALA A 270 -9.41 6.87 1.99
N TYR A 271 -10.70 7.16 1.83
CA TYR A 271 -11.41 6.99 0.57
C TYR A 271 -10.88 7.89 -0.56
N THR A 272 -10.58 9.17 -0.25
CA THR A 272 -10.02 10.11 -1.24
C THR A 272 -8.65 9.63 -1.74
N LEU A 273 -7.80 9.15 -0.83
CA LEU A 273 -6.48 8.63 -1.16
C LEU A 273 -6.58 7.36 -2.03
N GLU A 274 -7.48 6.47 -1.69
CA GLU A 274 -7.72 5.25 -2.46
C GLU A 274 -8.22 5.56 -3.88
N ARG A 275 -9.22 6.42 -4.04
CA ARG A 275 -9.68 6.88 -5.36
C ARG A 275 -8.56 7.51 -6.18
N PHE A 276 -7.71 8.31 -5.54
CA PHE A 276 -6.60 8.96 -6.22
C PHE A 276 -5.53 7.96 -6.67
N THR A 277 -5.28 6.90 -5.89
CA THR A 277 -4.29 5.87 -6.25
C THR A 277 -4.82 4.90 -7.30
N ALA A 278 -6.09 4.51 -7.24
CA ALA A 278 -6.68 3.48 -8.10
C ALA A 278 -7.00 3.96 -9.52
N ASN A 279 -7.23 5.27 -9.74
CA ASN A 279 -7.76 5.78 -11.01
C ASN A 279 -6.77 6.71 -11.71
N ALA A 280 -6.12 6.23 -12.78
CA ALA A 280 -5.21 7.03 -13.60
C ALA A 280 -5.93 8.19 -14.31
N ASP A 281 -7.20 7.98 -14.70
CA ASP A 281 -8.05 8.96 -15.39
C ASP A 281 -8.91 9.79 -14.41
N PHE A 282 -8.62 9.73 -13.11
CA PHE A 282 -9.33 10.54 -12.13
C PHE A 282 -9.13 12.03 -12.46
N ASN A 283 -10.12 12.56 -13.16
CA ASN A 283 -10.12 13.96 -13.57
C ASN A 283 -10.45 14.83 -12.34
N ILE A 284 -9.43 15.39 -11.81
CA ILE A 284 -9.36 16.10 -10.54
C ILE A 284 -9.98 17.50 -10.63
N GLY A 285 -10.43 17.90 -11.82
CA GLY A 285 -11.29 19.09 -11.98
C GLY A 285 -12.58 19.02 -11.12
N SER A 286 -12.99 17.82 -10.69
CA SER A 286 -14.10 17.61 -9.74
C SER A 286 -13.68 17.59 -8.26
N LEU A 287 -12.39 17.57 -7.94
CA LEU A 287 -11.89 17.72 -6.55
C LEU A 287 -11.85 19.18 -6.07
N ALA A 288 -12.23 20.14 -6.90
CA ALA A 288 -12.57 21.50 -6.44
C ALA A 288 -13.83 21.53 -5.55
N GLU A 289 -14.51 20.39 -5.41
CA GLU A 289 -15.50 20.16 -4.37
C GLU A 289 -14.80 20.20 -3.01
N SER A 290 -15.36 20.96 -2.08
CA SER A 290 -14.80 21.06 -0.73
C SER A 290 -14.73 19.68 -0.06
N LEU A 291 -13.81 19.46 0.86
CA LEU A 291 -13.75 18.24 1.69
C LEU A 291 -15.15 17.88 2.25
N ARG A 292 -15.99 18.89 2.52
CA ARG A 292 -17.38 18.73 2.99
C ARG A 292 -18.24 17.94 1.99
N ASP A 293 -18.12 18.20 0.68
CA ASP A 293 -18.91 17.49 -0.33
C ASP A 293 -18.43 16.06 -0.48
N ILE A 294 -17.12 15.85 -0.47
CA ILE A 294 -16.52 14.50 -0.50
C ILE A 294 -16.90 13.73 0.78
N ALA A 295 -16.85 14.37 1.95
CA ALA A 295 -17.23 13.77 3.22
C ALA A 295 -18.73 13.39 3.21
N ARG A 296 -19.60 14.28 2.76
CA ARG A 296 -21.04 14.00 2.68
C ARG A 296 -21.31 12.80 1.76
N GLU A 297 -20.75 12.77 0.55
CA GLU A 297 -20.91 11.65 -0.38
C GLU A 297 -20.38 10.34 0.23
N THR A 298 -19.19 10.40 0.87
CA THR A 298 -18.56 9.24 1.51
C THR A 298 -19.41 8.71 2.66
N LEU A 299 -19.91 9.59 3.53
CA LEU A 299 -20.74 9.22 4.68
C LEU A 299 -22.11 8.66 4.26
N GLU A 300 -22.76 9.28 3.26
CA GLU A 300 -24.01 8.77 2.71
C GLU A 300 -23.81 7.38 2.10
N ARG A 301 -22.73 7.19 1.33
CA ARG A 301 -22.38 5.90 0.73
C ARG A 301 -22.00 4.86 1.80
N HIS A 302 -21.22 5.25 2.82
CA HIS A 302 -20.87 4.40 3.96
C HIS A 302 -22.14 3.94 4.71
N ALA A 303 -23.02 4.87 5.11
CA ALA A 303 -24.26 4.55 5.79
C ALA A 303 -25.17 3.64 4.94
N GLY A 304 -25.26 3.92 3.63
CA GLY A 304 -26.02 3.10 2.68
C GLY A 304 -25.48 1.67 2.54
N LEU A 305 -24.14 1.52 2.43
CA LEU A 305 -23.48 0.21 2.36
C LEU A 305 -23.60 -0.55 3.68
N LYS A 306 -23.35 0.11 4.81
CA LYS A 306 -23.51 -0.48 6.15
C LYS A 306 -24.92 -1.01 6.35
N ALA A 307 -25.94 -0.22 6.05
CA ALA A 307 -27.33 -0.66 6.12
C ALA A 307 -27.63 -1.83 5.16
N THR A 308 -27.00 -1.87 3.98
CA THR A 308 -27.13 -2.96 3.02
C THR A 308 -26.50 -4.26 3.55
N VAL A 309 -25.32 -4.17 4.15
CA VAL A 309 -24.59 -5.30 4.75
C VAL A 309 -25.36 -5.80 5.99
N GLU A 310 -25.72 -4.93 6.92
CA GLU A 310 -26.44 -5.29 8.15
C GLU A 310 -27.81 -5.93 7.89
N SER A 311 -28.55 -5.42 6.90
CA SER A 311 -29.87 -5.95 6.52
C SER A 311 -29.81 -7.04 5.45
N GLU A 312 -28.61 -7.49 5.05
CA GLU A 312 -28.38 -8.52 4.02
C GLU A 312 -29.11 -8.24 2.70
N ARG A 313 -29.25 -6.96 2.31
CA ARG A 313 -29.92 -6.54 1.06
C ARG A 313 -29.01 -6.69 -0.16
N PHE A 314 -28.31 -7.80 -0.24
CA PHE A 314 -27.59 -8.26 -1.42
C PHE A 314 -27.93 -9.71 -1.67
N SER A 315 -27.74 -10.20 -2.88
CA SER A 315 -27.94 -11.60 -3.24
C SER A 315 -26.64 -12.22 -3.71
N LEU A 316 -26.58 -13.56 -3.68
CA LEU A 316 -25.47 -14.30 -4.24
C LEU A 316 -25.79 -14.72 -5.68
N ALA A 317 -24.80 -14.56 -6.56
CA ALA A 317 -24.80 -15.13 -7.90
C ALA A 317 -23.66 -16.15 -7.99
N PHE A 318 -23.85 -17.16 -8.83
CA PHE A 318 -22.96 -18.30 -8.94
C PHE A 318 -22.42 -18.39 -10.37
N GLN A 319 -21.10 -18.39 -10.53
CA GLN A 319 -20.45 -18.55 -11.83
C GLN A 319 -19.74 -19.91 -11.88
N PRO A 320 -19.98 -20.73 -12.91
CA PRO A 320 -19.40 -22.06 -12.98
C PRO A 320 -17.90 -22.01 -13.31
N ILE A 321 -17.13 -22.83 -12.60
CA ILE A 321 -15.74 -23.20 -12.89
C ILE A 321 -15.74 -24.65 -13.31
N VAL A 322 -15.23 -24.93 -14.51
CA VAL A 322 -15.31 -26.24 -15.16
C VAL A 322 -13.94 -26.86 -15.36
N SER A 323 -13.85 -28.17 -15.31
CA SER A 323 -12.69 -28.92 -15.75
C SER A 323 -12.50 -28.78 -17.27
N LEU A 324 -11.32 -28.39 -17.72
CA LEU A 324 -11.03 -28.27 -19.16
C LEU A 324 -10.90 -29.64 -19.85
N ALA A 325 -10.68 -30.72 -19.08
CA ALA A 325 -10.51 -32.05 -19.60
C ALA A 325 -11.85 -32.71 -20.01
N ASP A 326 -12.86 -32.65 -19.14
CA ASP A 326 -14.15 -33.32 -19.31
C ASP A 326 -15.36 -32.38 -19.33
N ARG A 327 -15.12 -31.08 -19.11
CA ARG A 327 -16.12 -30.00 -19.06
C ARG A 327 -17.20 -30.20 -17.98
N GLN A 328 -16.89 -30.96 -16.94
CA GLN A 328 -17.76 -31.04 -15.78
C GLN A 328 -17.56 -29.82 -14.87
N ILE A 329 -18.65 -29.40 -14.22
CA ILE A 329 -18.56 -28.32 -13.23
C ILE A 329 -17.83 -28.87 -12.02
N HIS A 330 -16.74 -28.22 -11.65
CA HIS A 330 -15.96 -28.52 -10.44
C HIS A 330 -16.54 -27.81 -9.22
N HIS A 331 -16.77 -26.50 -9.32
CA HIS A 331 -17.40 -25.69 -8.30
C HIS A 331 -17.95 -24.41 -8.92
N TYR A 332 -18.60 -23.57 -8.12
CA TYR A 332 -19.08 -22.24 -8.51
C TYR A 332 -18.39 -21.17 -7.68
N GLU A 333 -17.97 -20.10 -8.31
CA GLU A 333 -17.57 -18.89 -7.60
C GLU A 333 -18.82 -18.13 -7.14
N VAL A 334 -18.83 -17.69 -5.89
CA VAL A 334 -19.89 -16.90 -5.27
C VAL A 334 -19.57 -15.42 -5.46
N LEU A 335 -20.45 -14.72 -6.13
CA LEU A 335 -20.33 -13.30 -6.45
C LEU A 335 -21.50 -12.53 -5.86
N ALA A 336 -21.23 -11.54 -5.01
CA ALA A 336 -22.27 -10.70 -4.45
C ALA A 336 -22.89 -9.79 -5.51
N ARG A 337 -24.20 -9.52 -5.38
CA ARG A 337 -24.99 -8.61 -6.23
C ARG A 337 -25.79 -7.65 -5.38
N PHE A 338 -25.46 -6.38 -5.49
CA PHE A 338 -26.10 -5.30 -4.77
C PHE A 338 -27.32 -4.81 -5.56
N HIS A 339 -28.50 -4.69 -4.91
CA HIS A 339 -29.75 -4.44 -5.61
C HIS A 339 -30.03 -2.98 -5.99
N LYS A 340 -29.32 -2.00 -5.44
CA LYS A 340 -29.60 -0.56 -5.62
C LYS A 340 -28.34 0.33 -5.47
N GLN A 341 -27.20 -0.09 -5.98
CA GLN A 341 -26.02 0.77 -5.91
C GLN A 341 -25.60 1.20 -7.31
N ASP A 342 -25.26 2.50 -7.44
CA ASP A 342 -24.59 3.03 -8.63
C ASP A 342 -23.15 2.52 -8.65
N GLY A 343 -22.75 1.89 -9.75
CA GLY A 343 -21.39 1.39 -9.94
C GLY A 343 -21.30 -0.15 -10.06
N SER A 344 -20.09 -0.65 -10.30
CA SER A 344 -19.83 -2.09 -10.38
C SER A 344 -19.76 -2.74 -8.99
N PRO A 345 -20.03 -4.05 -8.86
CA PRO A 345 -19.79 -4.75 -7.59
C PRO A 345 -18.35 -4.61 -7.07
N GLY A 346 -17.35 -4.59 -7.96
CA GLY A 346 -15.95 -4.36 -7.61
C GLY A 346 -15.70 -2.97 -7.01
N ASP A 347 -16.39 -1.92 -7.50
CA ASP A 347 -16.28 -0.57 -6.90
C ASP A 347 -16.86 -0.51 -5.49
N THR A 348 -17.93 -1.30 -5.24
CA THR A 348 -18.55 -1.41 -3.91
C THR A 348 -17.63 -2.15 -2.94
N ILE A 349 -16.99 -3.23 -3.38
CA ILE A 349 -16.04 -4.01 -2.57
C ILE A 349 -14.82 -3.15 -2.22
N ARG A 350 -14.20 -2.48 -3.20
CA ARG A 350 -13.10 -1.55 -2.94
C ARG A 350 -13.48 -0.44 -1.97
N PHE A 351 -14.69 0.12 -2.12
CA PHE A 351 -15.19 1.09 -1.15
C PHE A 351 -15.32 0.49 0.25
N ALA A 352 -15.86 -0.73 0.39
CA ALA A 352 -15.96 -1.43 1.67
C ALA A 352 -14.59 -1.66 2.32
N GLU A 353 -13.57 -1.97 1.53
CA GLU A 353 -12.17 -2.11 1.99
C GLU A 353 -11.63 -0.77 2.53
N GLY A 354 -11.78 0.31 1.75
CA GLY A 354 -11.30 1.64 2.13
C GLY A 354 -11.96 2.22 3.37
N VAL A 355 -13.25 1.92 3.63
CA VAL A 355 -13.99 2.41 4.80
C VAL A 355 -14.12 1.40 5.95
N GLY A 356 -13.44 0.24 5.85
CA GLY A 356 -13.39 -0.77 6.92
C GLY A 356 -14.64 -1.64 7.08
N LEU A 357 -15.59 -1.63 6.13
CA LEU A 357 -16.80 -2.45 6.14
C LEU A 357 -16.60 -3.86 5.55
N ILE A 358 -15.45 -4.14 4.95
CA ILE A 358 -15.20 -5.38 4.22
C ILE A 358 -15.28 -6.62 5.13
N GLN A 359 -14.85 -6.52 6.39
CA GLN A 359 -14.86 -7.63 7.32
C GLN A 359 -16.29 -8.11 7.64
N ASP A 360 -17.20 -7.17 7.90
CA ASP A 360 -18.62 -7.47 8.15
C ASP A 360 -19.29 -8.03 6.89
N PHE A 361 -18.94 -7.48 5.73
CA PHE A 361 -19.44 -7.96 4.45
C PHE A 361 -18.98 -9.41 4.17
N ASP A 362 -17.69 -9.71 4.28
CA ASP A 362 -17.15 -11.05 4.05
C ASP A 362 -17.79 -12.09 5.00
N LEU A 363 -17.98 -11.74 6.28
CA LEU A 363 -18.69 -12.62 7.23
C LEU A 363 -20.13 -12.89 6.82
N ARG A 364 -20.85 -11.88 6.28
CA ARG A 364 -22.24 -12.06 5.81
C ARG A 364 -22.29 -12.95 4.57
N VAL A 365 -21.37 -12.72 3.61
CA VAL A 365 -21.26 -13.57 2.42
C VAL A 365 -20.95 -15.02 2.80
N CYS A 366 -20.00 -15.25 3.71
CA CYS A 366 -19.68 -16.56 4.23
C CYS A 366 -20.91 -17.24 4.87
N ARG A 367 -21.67 -16.52 5.68
CA ARG A 367 -22.89 -17.05 6.33
C ARG A 367 -23.92 -17.46 5.29
N GLN A 368 -24.26 -16.59 4.35
CA GLN A 368 -25.19 -16.90 3.28
C GLN A 368 -24.73 -18.09 2.43
N ALA A 369 -23.43 -18.20 2.16
CA ALA A 369 -22.85 -19.32 1.42
C ALA A 369 -22.97 -20.65 2.19
N ILE A 370 -22.73 -20.65 3.50
CA ILE A 370 -22.91 -21.82 4.38
C ILE A 370 -24.37 -22.23 4.42
N ASP A 371 -25.29 -21.29 4.61
CA ASP A 371 -26.73 -21.59 4.65
C ASP A 371 -27.23 -22.10 3.30
N PHE A 372 -26.74 -21.55 2.19
CA PHE A 372 -27.02 -22.05 0.85
C PHE A 372 -26.58 -23.52 0.66
N LEU A 373 -25.39 -23.89 1.18
CA LEU A 373 -24.93 -25.30 1.11
C LEU A 373 -25.73 -26.22 2.04
N ARG A 374 -26.18 -25.75 3.21
CA ARG A 374 -27.02 -26.50 4.16
C ARG A 374 -28.38 -26.81 3.55
N GLU A 375 -29.03 -25.83 2.92
CA GLU A 375 -30.31 -26.05 2.24
C GLU A 375 -30.22 -27.08 1.10
N ARG A 376 -29.01 -27.22 0.51
CA ARG A 376 -28.73 -28.12 -0.61
C ARG A 376 -27.87 -29.33 -0.19
N GLU A 377 -28.05 -29.83 1.01
CA GLU A 377 -27.28 -30.94 1.55
C GLU A 377 -27.42 -32.23 0.70
N ARG A 378 -28.56 -32.42 0.02
CA ARG A 378 -28.80 -33.55 -0.89
C ARG A 378 -27.95 -33.52 -2.17
N HIS A 379 -27.42 -32.34 -2.54
CA HIS A 379 -26.56 -32.17 -3.71
C HIS A 379 -25.07 -32.24 -3.29
N LYS A 380 -24.62 -33.43 -2.91
CA LYS A 380 -23.26 -33.66 -2.36
C LYS A 380 -22.12 -33.27 -3.31
N SER A 381 -22.36 -33.19 -4.61
CA SER A 381 -21.38 -32.80 -5.62
C SER A 381 -21.26 -31.27 -5.82
N LEU A 382 -22.16 -30.50 -5.19
CA LEU A 382 -22.16 -29.03 -5.32
C LEU A 382 -21.12 -28.45 -4.38
N SER A 383 -20.12 -27.78 -4.94
CA SER A 383 -19.10 -27.00 -4.20
C SER A 383 -19.15 -25.56 -4.64
N ILE A 384 -18.83 -24.65 -3.72
CA ILE A 384 -18.78 -23.20 -3.96
C ILE A 384 -17.50 -22.60 -3.38
N ALA A 385 -17.01 -21.52 -3.99
CA ALA A 385 -15.88 -20.74 -3.52
C ALA A 385 -16.35 -19.33 -3.11
N VAL A 386 -15.86 -18.83 -2.00
CA VAL A 386 -16.19 -17.52 -1.44
C VAL A 386 -14.93 -16.67 -1.38
N ASN A 387 -15.02 -15.46 -1.90
CA ASN A 387 -13.95 -14.47 -1.85
C ASN A 387 -13.77 -13.92 -0.42
N LEU A 388 -12.53 -13.81 0.02
CA LEU A 388 -12.10 -13.16 1.26
C LEU A 388 -11.07 -12.09 0.95
N SER A 389 -11.29 -10.88 1.46
CA SER A 389 -10.31 -9.81 1.34
C SER A 389 -9.06 -10.10 2.18
N GLY A 390 -7.89 -9.73 1.66
CA GLY A 390 -6.64 -9.76 2.42
C GLY A 390 -6.73 -8.96 3.72
N HIS A 391 -7.44 -7.81 3.73
CA HIS A 391 -7.70 -7.02 4.92
C HIS A 391 -8.50 -7.80 5.99
N SER A 392 -9.47 -8.60 5.57
CA SER A 392 -10.26 -9.44 6.48
C SER A 392 -9.38 -10.50 7.12
N LEU A 393 -8.52 -11.16 6.35
CA LEU A 393 -7.62 -12.21 6.83
C LEU A 393 -6.51 -11.68 7.76
N GLU A 394 -6.14 -10.40 7.67
CA GLU A 394 -5.22 -9.76 8.61
C GLU A 394 -5.86 -9.36 9.95
N SER A 395 -7.20 -9.41 10.06
CA SER A 395 -7.94 -9.03 11.26
C SER A 395 -8.16 -10.23 12.19
N ALA A 396 -7.59 -10.19 13.39
CA ALA A 396 -7.81 -11.23 14.39
C ALA A 396 -9.29 -11.38 14.80
N ILE A 397 -10.06 -10.28 14.79
CA ILE A 397 -11.50 -10.27 15.11
C ILE A 397 -12.25 -11.04 14.03
N PHE A 398 -12.01 -10.71 12.75
CA PHE A 398 -12.62 -11.42 11.63
C PHE A 398 -12.28 -12.90 11.64
N VAL A 399 -10.99 -13.24 11.78
CA VAL A 399 -10.53 -14.63 11.77
C VAL A 399 -11.19 -15.43 12.89
N SER A 400 -11.29 -14.88 14.11
CA SER A 400 -11.98 -15.52 15.24
C SER A 400 -13.47 -15.75 14.94
N ALA A 401 -14.16 -14.76 14.35
CA ALA A 401 -15.57 -14.87 13.98
C ALA A 401 -15.79 -15.90 12.86
N LEU A 402 -14.93 -15.92 11.84
CA LEU A 402 -14.95 -16.91 10.76
C LEU A 402 -14.74 -18.33 11.32
N GLN A 403 -13.74 -18.53 12.17
CA GLN A 403 -13.45 -19.82 12.78
C GLN A 403 -14.62 -20.31 13.64
N ALA A 404 -15.26 -19.42 14.42
CA ALA A 404 -16.46 -19.75 15.20
C ALA A 404 -17.63 -20.17 14.28
N MET A 405 -17.85 -19.46 13.17
CA MET A 405 -18.89 -19.78 12.18
C MET A 405 -18.65 -21.15 11.51
N LEU A 406 -17.39 -21.50 11.26
CA LEU A 406 -17.00 -22.77 10.61
C LEU A 406 -16.93 -23.95 11.59
N ALA A 407 -16.87 -23.72 12.90
CA ALA A 407 -16.75 -24.77 13.92
C ALA A 407 -17.91 -25.78 13.85
N ASP A 408 -19.13 -25.29 13.60
CA ASP A 408 -20.35 -26.10 13.54
C ASP A 408 -20.63 -26.70 12.15
N CYS A 409 -19.69 -26.52 11.19
CA CYS A 409 -19.85 -27.08 9.85
C CYS A 409 -19.42 -28.54 9.80
N PRO A 410 -20.28 -29.50 9.31
CA PRO A 410 -19.89 -30.89 9.11
C PRO A 410 -18.73 -31.02 8.11
N ALA A 411 -17.97 -32.14 8.20
CA ALA A 411 -16.82 -32.37 7.31
C ALA A 411 -17.22 -32.35 5.82
N GLU A 412 -18.38 -32.89 5.49
CA GLU A 412 -18.90 -32.90 4.12
C GLU A 412 -19.20 -31.50 3.59
N LEU A 413 -19.66 -30.58 4.45
CA LEU A 413 -19.90 -29.19 4.07
C LEU A 413 -18.58 -28.46 3.91
N ARG A 414 -17.63 -28.67 4.82
CA ARG A 414 -16.29 -28.05 4.75
C ARG A 414 -15.56 -28.38 3.45
N ALA A 415 -15.62 -29.63 3.00
CA ALA A 415 -15.04 -30.07 1.73
C ALA A 415 -15.68 -29.40 0.49
N ARG A 416 -16.89 -28.83 0.64
CA ARG A 416 -17.67 -28.20 -0.45
C ARG A 416 -17.57 -26.66 -0.41
N LEU A 417 -17.01 -26.08 0.64
CA LEU A 417 -16.80 -24.64 0.79
C LEU A 417 -15.31 -24.32 0.60
N LEU A 418 -14.99 -23.66 -0.50
CA LEU A 418 -13.67 -23.17 -0.83
C LEU A 418 -13.56 -21.69 -0.46
N PHE A 419 -12.34 -21.21 -0.26
CA PHE A 419 -12.07 -19.79 -0.05
C PHE A 419 -11.11 -19.28 -1.12
N GLU A 420 -11.44 -18.13 -1.70
CA GLU A 420 -10.58 -17.40 -2.65
C GLU A 420 -10.01 -16.18 -1.98
N VAL A 421 -8.71 -15.95 -2.14
CA VAL A 421 -8.00 -14.78 -1.58
C VAL A 421 -7.53 -13.93 -2.72
N THR A 422 -8.01 -12.69 -2.80
CA THR A 422 -7.65 -11.77 -3.87
C THR A 422 -6.28 -11.15 -3.66
N GLU A 423 -5.44 -11.13 -4.71
CA GLU A 423 -4.16 -10.42 -4.74
C GLU A 423 -4.32 -8.90 -4.83
N SER A 424 -5.49 -8.42 -5.26
CA SER A 424 -5.78 -7.00 -5.53
C SER A 424 -5.61 -6.08 -4.32
N THR A 425 -5.61 -6.63 -3.11
CA THR A 425 -5.35 -5.89 -1.86
C THR A 425 -3.98 -6.26 -1.31
N GLU A 426 -3.09 -5.29 -1.13
CA GLU A 426 -1.74 -5.54 -0.60
C GLU A 426 -1.79 -6.17 0.80
N ILE A 427 -1.47 -7.47 0.88
CA ILE A 427 -1.37 -8.20 2.14
C ILE A 427 -0.03 -7.86 2.79
N HIS A 428 -0.07 -7.20 3.94
CA HIS A 428 1.13 -6.76 4.64
C HIS A 428 1.75 -7.84 5.54
N ARG A 429 0.92 -8.79 6.04
CA ARG A 429 1.33 -9.82 7.00
C ARG A 429 1.15 -11.22 6.42
N LEU A 430 1.90 -11.52 5.35
CA LEU A 430 1.79 -12.78 4.61
C LEU A 430 1.91 -14.03 5.48
N GLU A 431 2.84 -14.05 6.44
CA GLU A 431 3.03 -15.20 7.35
C GLU A 431 1.78 -15.44 8.22
N GLN A 432 1.17 -14.36 8.73
CA GLN A 432 -0.06 -14.45 9.53
C GLN A 432 -1.23 -14.93 8.67
N VAL A 433 -1.41 -14.38 7.48
CA VAL A 433 -2.44 -14.80 6.55
C VAL A 433 -2.24 -16.26 6.15
N ASN A 434 -1.01 -16.68 5.83
CA ASN A 434 -0.74 -18.09 5.53
C ASN A 434 -1.11 -19.02 6.70
N ALA A 435 -0.82 -18.64 7.95
CA ALA A 435 -1.23 -19.45 9.10
C ALA A 435 -2.75 -19.64 9.18
N VAL A 436 -3.54 -18.59 8.87
CA VAL A 436 -5.02 -18.68 8.78
C VAL A 436 -5.43 -19.61 7.66
N LEU A 437 -4.84 -19.48 6.47
CA LEU A 437 -5.15 -20.34 5.33
C LEU A 437 -4.81 -21.82 5.61
N GLN A 438 -3.70 -22.09 6.31
CA GLN A 438 -3.35 -23.46 6.71
C GLN A 438 -4.32 -24.03 7.76
N ASP A 439 -4.85 -23.22 8.69
CA ASP A 439 -5.92 -23.66 9.59
C ASP A 439 -7.19 -24.04 8.82
N LEU A 440 -7.61 -23.23 7.85
CA LEU A 440 -8.76 -23.55 6.99
C LEU A 440 -8.54 -24.84 6.19
N ARG A 441 -7.35 -25.02 5.59
CA ARG A 441 -7.00 -26.26 4.87
C ARG A 441 -6.94 -27.46 5.80
N GLY A 442 -6.40 -27.31 6.99
CA GLY A 442 -6.38 -28.36 8.04
C GLY A 442 -7.77 -28.80 8.49
N ARG A 443 -8.77 -27.91 8.40
CA ARG A 443 -10.19 -28.20 8.65
C ARG A 443 -10.90 -28.85 7.46
N GLY A 444 -10.25 -28.95 6.31
CA GLY A 444 -10.77 -29.61 5.11
C GLY A 444 -11.33 -28.68 4.05
N HIS A 445 -11.17 -27.37 4.20
CA HIS A 445 -11.47 -26.40 3.13
C HIS A 445 -10.35 -26.38 2.09
N LYS A 446 -10.68 -26.02 0.86
CA LYS A 446 -9.71 -25.72 -0.19
C LYS A 446 -9.51 -24.21 -0.31
N VAL A 447 -8.31 -23.80 -0.66
CA VAL A 447 -7.92 -22.39 -0.78
C VAL A 447 -7.43 -22.10 -2.20
N CYS A 448 -7.86 -20.99 -2.76
CA CYS A 448 -7.49 -20.47 -4.07
C CYS A 448 -6.85 -19.09 -3.93
N LEU A 449 -5.78 -18.83 -4.66
CA LEU A 449 -5.23 -17.49 -4.86
C LEU A 449 -5.83 -16.92 -6.15
N ASP A 450 -6.46 -15.76 -6.05
CA ASP A 450 -7.14 -15.08 -7.17
C ASP A 450 -6.27 -14.01 -7.83
N ASP A 451 -6.62 -13.60 -9.06
CA ASP A 451 -5.97 -12.55 -9.87
C ASP A 451 -4.46 -12.74 -10.11
N PHE A 452 -3.97 -13.98 -10.11
CA PHE A 452 -2.52 -14.25 -10.22
C PHE A 452 -1.91 -13.75 -11.53
N GLY A 453 -0.94 -12.84 -11.37
CA GLY A 453 -0.23 -12.21 -12.49
C GLY A 453 -0.68 -10.79 -12.80
N ALA A 454 -1.76 -10.29 -12.19
CA ALA A 454 -2.21 -8.92 -12.36
C ALA A 454 -1.27 -7.91 -11.69
N GLY A 455 -0.64 -8.28 -10.58
CA GLY A 455 0.21 -7.42 -9.76
C GLY A 455 1.70 -7.74 -9.79
N ALA A 456 2.53 -6.81 -9.33
CA ALA A 456 3.98 -7.00 -9.20
C ALA A 456 4.37 -7.96 -8.07
N ALA A 457 3.45 -8.25 -7.15
CA ALA A 457 3.68 -9.07 -5.96
C ALA A 457 3.27 -10.54 -6.13
N SER A 458 2.64 -10.92 -7.25
CA SER A 458 2.06 -12.26 -7.49
C SER A 458 2.98 -13.42 -7.11
N PHE A 459 4.25 -13.36 -7.50
CA PHE A 459 5.20 -14.42 -7.17
C PHE A 459 5.56 -14.48 -5.68
N SER A 460 5.58 -13.36 -4.97
CA SER A 460 5.84 -13.34 -3.53
C SER A 460 4.67 -13.94 -2.75
N TYR A 461 3.44 -13.76 -3.21
CA TYR A 461 2.27 -14.42 -2.63
C TYR A 461 2.32 -15.93 -2.83
N LEU A 462 2.65 -16.40 -4.03
CA LEU A 462 2.78 -17.83 -4.30
C LEU A 462 3.93 -18.48 -3.51
N GLN A 463 4.98 -17.73 -3.21
CA GLN A 463 6.08 -18.18 -2.35
C GLN A 463 5.66 -18.27 -0.87
N ALA A 464 4.84 -17.32 -0.39
CA ALA A 464 4.48 -17.21 1.02
C ALA A 464 3.20 -17.98 1.40
N LEU A 465 2.23 -18.08 0.47
CA LEU A 465 0.91 -18.67 0.72
C LEU A 465 0.84 -20.08 0.13
N LEU A 466 0.54 -21.06 0.96
CA LEU A 466 0.32 -22.44 0.52
C LEU A 466 -1.17 -22.62 0.16
N VAL A 467 -1.45 -22.75 -1.13
CA VAL A 467 -2.81 -22.82 -1.70
C VAL A 467 -3.02 -24.10 -2.51
N ASP A 468 -4.28 -24.46 -2.79
CA ASP A 468 -4.65 -25.61 -3.59
C ASP A 468 -4.87 -25.25 -5.07
N PHE A 469 -5.33 -24.02 -5.31
CA PHE A 469 -5.63 -23.48 -6.64
C PHE A 469 -5.03 -22.09 -6.82
N VAL A 470 -4.79 -21.74 -8.09
CA VAL A 470 -4.42 -20.40 -8.53
C VAL A 470 -5.28 -20.04 -9.73
N LYS A 471 -5.95 -18.87 -9.70
CA LYS A 471 -6.68 -18.32 -10.84
C LYS A 471 -5.75 -17.41 -11.63
N ILE A 472 -5.57 -17.71 -12.91
CA ILE A 472 -4.74 -16.92 -13.83
C ILE A 472 -5.58 -15.76 -14.35
N ASP A 473 -5.10 -14.53 -14.13
CA ASP A 473 -5.79 -13.30 -14.51
C ASP A 473 -6.25 -13.28 -15.97
N GLY A 474 -7.47 -12.82 -16.17
CA GLY A 474 -8.14 -12.80 -17.46
C GLY A 474 -7.42 -12.00 -18.55
N ALA A 475 -6.60 -11.00 -18.20
CA ALA A 475 -5.86 -10.21 -19.19
C ALA A 475 -4.86 -11.06 -19.99
N TYR A 476 -4.25 -12.09 -19.36
CA TYR A 476 -3.41 -13.04 -20.09
C TYR A 476 -4.23 -13.95 -21.01
N VAL A 477 -5.39 -14.40 -20.55
CA VAL A 477 -6.29 -15.27 -21.32
C VAL A 477 -6.83 -14.55 -22.55
N GLN A 478 -7.20 -13.28 -22.41
CA GLN A 478 -7.72 -12.47 -23.53
C GLN A 478 -6.67 -12.26 -24.64
N ARG A 479 -5.39 -12.14 -24.29
CA ARG A 479 -4.30 -11.94 -25.26
C ARG A 479 -3.61 -13.21 -25.72
N LEU A 480 -3.96 -14.38 -25.16
CA LEU A 480 -3.30 -15.67 -25.33
C LEU A 480 -3.12 -16.09 -26.79
N LEU A 481 -4.14 -15.87 -27.64
CA LEU A 481 -4.14 -16.33 -29.04
C LEU A 481 -3.35 -15.42 -29.97
N GLY A 482 -3.27 -14.13 -29.66
CA GLY A 482 -2.60 -13.11 -30.49
C GLY A 482 -1.19 -12.76 -30.05
N ASN A 483 -0.75 -13.15 -28.85
CA ASN A 483 0.52 -12.75 -28.28
C ASN A 483 1.35 -13.94 -27.80
N PHE A 484 2.47 -14.21 -28.48
CA PHE A 484 3.40 -15.27 -28.12
C PHE A 484 3.99 -15.10 -26.71
N ARG A 485 4.25 -13.85 -26.28
CA ARG A 485 4.81 -13.58 -24.95
C ARG A 485 3.83 -13.96 -23.85
N ASP A 486 2.55 -13.54 -23.96
CA ASP A 486 1.52 -13.87 -22.98
C ASP A 486 1.30 -15.39 -22.92
N ARG A 487 1.30 -16.06 -24.07
CA ARG A 487 1.24 -17.54 -24.12
C ARG A 487 2.42 -18.21 -23.39
N THR A 488 3.64 -17.66 -23.58
CA THR A 488 4.84 -18.19 -22.91
C THR A 488 4.78 -17.97 -21.39
N ILE A 489 4.27 -16.82 -20.94
CA ILE A 489 4.08 -16.49 -19.53
C ILE A 489 3.06 -17.45 -18.90
N VAL A 490 1.88 -17.65 -19.53
CA VAL A 490 0.87 -18.59 -19.04
C VAL A 490 1.45 -20.00 -18.95
N LYS A 491 2.21 -20.45 -19.95
CA LYS A 491 2.89 -21.75 -19.90
C LYS A 491 3.82 -21.87 -18.70
N ALA A 492 4.63 -20.85 -18.43
CA ALA A 492 5.55 -20.82 -17.29
C ALA A 492 4.80 -20.84 -15.94
N MET A 493 3.70 -20.07 -15.82
CA MET A 493 2.84 -20.07 -14.64
C MET A 493 2.25 -21.47 -14.37
N VAL A 494 1.69 -22.10 -15.40
CA VAL A 494 1.10 -23.44 -15.30
C VAL A 494 2.15 -24.48 -14.89
N GLN A 495 3.34 -24.45 -15.51
CA GLN A 495 4.42 -25.36 -15.16
C GLN A 495 4.85 -25.18 -13.70
N MET A 496 5.07 -23.96 -13.27
CA MET A 496 5.45 -23.64 -11.88
C MET A 496 4.39 -24.12 -10.89
N CYS A 497 3.11 -23.82 -11.14
CA CYS A 497 2.02 -24.30 -10.28
C CYS A 497 1.99 -25.84 -10.22
N SER A 498 2.18 -26.51 -11.36
CA SER A 498 2.22 -27.98 -11.42
C SER A 498 3.37 -28.57 -10.60
N GLU A 499 4.55 -27.97 -10.65
CA GLU A 499 5.72 -28.39 -9.85
C GLU A 499 5.49 -28.20 -8.34
N LEU A 500 4.69 -27.19 -7.96
CA LEU A 500 4.29 -26.93 -6.58
C LEU A 500 3.06 -27.78 -6.14
N GLY A 501 2.49 -28.57 -7.03
CA GLY A 501 1.29 -29.37 -6.74
C GLY A 501 -0.01 -28.53 -6.67
N ILE A 502 -0.02 -27.34 -7.27
CA ILE A 502 -1.13 -26.40 -7.29
C ILE A 502 -1.88 -26.53 -8.63
N SER A 503 -3.20 -26.62 -8.57
CA SER A 503 -4.05 -26.64 -9.77
C SER A 503 -4.31 -25.23 -10.28
N THR A 504 -4.38 -25.07 -11.62
CA THR A 504 -4.63 -23.77 -12.25
C THR A 504 -6.04 -23.65 -12.79
N ILE A 505 -6.63 -22.47 -12.61
CA ILE A 505 -7.93 -22.05 -13.16
C ILE A 505 -7.64 -20.85 -14.08
N ALA A 506 -8.10 -20.87 -15.32
CA ALA A 506 -7.98 -19.71 -16.21
C ALA A 506 -9.30 -18.95 -16.24
N GLU A 507 -9.21 -17.63 -16.10
CA GLU A 507 -10.35 -16.74 -16.05
C GLU A 507 -10.73 -16.15 -17.43
N MET A 508 -11.92 -15.55 -17.51
CA MET A 508 -12.41 -14.80 -18.67
C MET A 508 -12.32 -15.58 -19.99
N ILE A 509 -12.56 -16.89 -19.96
CA ILE A 509 -12.62 -17.71 -21.19
C ILE A 509 -13.92 -17.41 -21.93
N GLU A 510 -13.84 -16.88 -23.14
CA GLU A 510 -14.98 -16.50 -23.96
C GLU A 510 -15.13 -17.39 -25.21
N THR A 511 -14.03 -17.99 -25.68
CA THR A 511 -14.01 -18.76 -26.92
C THR A 511 -13.51 -20.19 -26.72
N LYS A 512 -13.93 -21.09 -27.61
CA LYS A 512 -13.48 -22.49 -27.62
C LYS A 512 -11.99 -22.61 -27.94
N GLU A 513 -11.48 -21.69 -28.72
CA GLU A 513 -10.08 -21.63 -29.13
C GLU A 513 -9.18 -21.28 -27.94
N GLN A 514 -9.61 -20.31 -27.09
CA GLN A 514 -8.95 -20.01 -25.82
C GLN A 514 -8.94 -21.24 -24.92
N ALA A 515 -10.10 -21.88 -24.70
CA ALA A 515 -10.22 -23.07 -23.88
C ALA A 515 -9.32 -24.22 -24.35
N SER A 516 -9.28 -24.47 -25.67
CA SER A 516 -8.44 -25.51 -26.25
C SER A 516 -6.95 -25.20 -26.09
N SER A 517 -6.54 -23.94 -26.29
CA SER A 517 -5.15 -23.50 -26.10
C SER A 517 -4.71 -23.65 -24.66
N LEU A 518 -5.54 -23.25 -23.69
CA LEU A 518 -5.29 -23.39 -22.26
C LEU A 518 -5.16 -24.83 -21.83
N SER A 519 -6.07 -25.71 -22.30
CA SER A 519 -5.99 -27.15 -22.04
C SER A 519 -4.68 -27.76 -22.57
N LEU A 520 -4.23 -27.36 -23.78
CA LEU A 520 -2.93 -27.78 -24.33
C LEU A 520 -1.72 -27.27 -23.53
N LEU A 521 -1.85 -26.15 -22.83
CA LEU A 521 -0.82 -25.62 -21.94
C LEU A 521 -0.82 -26.30 -20.57
N GLY A 522 -1.82 -27.17 -20.28
CA GLY A 522 -1.92 -27.93 -19.03
C GLY A 522 -2.76 -27.24 -17.95
N VAL A 523 -3.53 -26.19 -18.27
CA VAL A 523 -4.50 -25.59 -17.34
C VAL A 523 -5.57 -26.61 -17.00
N GLY A 524 -5.85 -26.80 -15.70
CA GLY A 524 -6.80 -27.80 -15.22
C GLY A 524 -8.26 -27.37 -15.35
N TYR A 525 -8.54 -26.10 -15.03
CA TYR A 525 -9.91 -25.59 -14.93
C TYR A 525 -10.06 -24.26 -15.66
N GLY A 526 -11.31 -23.89 -15.97
CA GLY A 526 -11.61 -22.65 -16.64
C GLY A 526 -12.92 -22.02 -16.18
N GLN A 527 -12.92 -20.69 -16.18
CA GLN A 527 -14.06 -19.85 -15.87
C GLN A 527 -14.23 -18.81 -16.98
N GLY A 528 -15.46 -18.44 -17.29
CA GLY A 528 -15.74 -17.39 -18.27
C GLY A 528 -17.09 -17.54 -18.94
N TYR A 529 -17.44 -16.59 -19.80
CA TYR A 529 -18.75 -16.55 -20.45
C TYR A 529 -18.98 -17.69 -21.42
N LEU A 530 -17.93 -18.39 -21.84
CA LEU A 530 -18.06 -19.63 -22.60
C LEU A 530 -18.84 -20.72 -21.84
N TYR A 531 -18.69 -20.75 -20.51
CA TYR A 531 -19.30 -21.79 -19.65
C TYR A 531 -20.54 -21.28 -18.92
N GLY A 532 -20.64 -19.99 -18.68
CA GLY A 532 -21.79 -19.35 -18.06
C GLY A 532 -21.46 -17.99 -17.46
N LYS A 533 -22.47 -17.13 -17.48
CA LYS A 533 -22.43 -15.87 -16.72
C LYS A 533 -22.85 -16.14 -15.28
N PRO A 534 -22.50 -15.28 -14.32
CA PRO A 534 -23.02 -15.36 -12.96
C PRO A 534 -24.55 -15.34 -12.95
N GLN A 535 -25.18 -16.32 -12.31
CA GLN A 535 -26.64 -16.49 -12.22
C GLN A 535 -27.07 -16.65 -10.76
N ALA A 536 -28.27 -16.16 -10.43
CA ALA A 536 -28.84 -16.28 -9.08
C ALA A 536 -29.19 -17.74 -8.73
N GLU A 537 -29.50 -18.55 -9.73
CA GLU A 537 -29.80 -19.97 -9.56
C GLU A 537 -28.72 -20.84 -10.19
N ILE A 538 -28.36 -21.91 -9.50
CA ILE A 538 -27.43 -22.89 -10.03
C ILE A 538 -28.19 -23.78 -11.01
N ALA A 539 -27.78 -23.81 -12.26
CA ALA A 539 -28.35 -24.66 -13.27
C ALA A 539 -28.16 -26.15 -12.88
N SER A 540 -29.25 -26.92 -12.90
CA SER A 540 -29.26 -28.34 -12.51
C SER A 540 -28.47 -29.25 -13.47
N ALA A 541 -28.13 -28.78 -14.65
CA ALA A 541 -27.22 -29.42 -15.61
C ALA A 541 -26.67 -28.38 -16.59
N MET A 542 -25.39 -28.49 -16.94
CA MET A 542 -24.86 -27.76 -18.10
C MET A 542 -25.62 -28.20 -19.38
N PRO A 543 -25.92 -27.29 -20.32
CA PRO A 543 -26.34 -27.70 -21.64
C PRO A 543 -25.23 -28.57 -22.22
N THR A 544 -25.54 -29.84 -22.47
CA THR A 544 -24.62 -30.81 -23.08
C THR A 544 -24.22 -30.32 -24.46
N VAL A 545 -23.09 -29.61 -24.55
CA VAL A 545 -22.44 -29.41 -25.84
C VAL A 545 -21.85 -30.76 -26.24
N ARG A 546 -22.57 -31.51 -27.08
CA ARG A 546 -22.05 -32.77 -27.63
C ARG A 546 -20.65 -32.53 -28.19
N PRO A 547 -19.63 -33.33 -27.79
CA PRO A 547 -18.32 -33.23 -28.40
C PRO A 547 -18.45 -33.52 -29.88
N ALA A 548 -17.97 -32.62 -30.74
CA ALA A 548 -17.75 -32.99 -32.15
C ALA A 548 -16.74 -34.13 -32.12
N ALA A 549 -17.13 -35.29 -32.69
CA ALA A 549 -16.29 -36.48 -32.78
C ALA A 549 -14.93 -36.09 -33.39
N ALA A 550 -13.89 -36.01 -32.57
CA ALA A 550 -12.54 -35.82 -33.03
C ALA A 550 -12.05 -37.10 -33.69
N SER A 551 -11.97 -37.07 -35.01
CA SER A 551 -11.28 -38.08 -35.81
C SER A 551 -9.81 -38.10 -35.41
N MET A 552 -9.43 -39.03 -34.56
CA MET A 552 -8.02 -39.32 -34.26
C MET A 552 -7.38 -39.95 -35.52
N LYS A 553 -6.84 -39.13 -36.41
CA LYS A 553 -5.79 -39.57 -37.33
C LYS A 553 -4.43 -39.44 -36.60
N GLN A 554 -3.93 -40.65 -36.30
CA GLN A 554 -2.57 -40.83 -35.76
C GLN A 554 -1.54 -40.17 -36.68
N LEU A 555 -0.80 -39.20 -36.18
CA LEU A 555 0.49 -38.78 -36.72
C LEU A 555 1.57 -39.30 -35.77
N ARG A 556 1.93 -40.59 -35.96
CA ARG A 556 3.21 -41.12 -35.50
C ARG A 556 4.23 -40.85 -36.59
N THR A 557 5.11 -39.92 -36.38
CA THR A 557 6.39 -39.80 -37.13
C THR A 557 7.51 -39.87 -36.11
N PRO A 558 8.42 -40.87 -36.16
CA PRO A 558 9.55 -40.94 -35.26
C PRO A 558 10.66 -40.01 -35.75
N ILE A 559 11.15 -39.13 -34.89
CA ILE A 559 12.35 -38.36 -35.11
C ILE A 559 13.54 -39.31 -35.01
N ARG A 560 14.23 -39.61 -36.15
CA ARG A 560 15.53 -40.27 -36.17
C ARG A 560 16.63 -39.28 -35.81
N TYR A 561 17.34 -39.54 -34.73
CA TYR A 561 18.64 -38.93 -34.48
C TYR A 561 19.66 -39.56 -35.43
N GLY A 562 20.19 -38.76 -36.34
CA GLY A 562 21.34 -39.13 -37.15
C GLY A 562 22.61 -39.01 -36.33
N ALA A 563 23.29 -40.14 -36.09
CA ALA A 563 24.65 -40.17 -35.62
C ALA A 563 25.59 -39.83 -36.80
N SER A 564 26.32 -38.73 -36.73
CA SER A 564 27.45 -38.46 -37.62
C SER A 564 28.71 -39.00 -36.96
N GLY A 565 29.18 -40.13 -37.49
CA GLY A 565 30.50 -40.71 -37.18
C GLY A 565 31.62 -39.91 -37.82
N THR A 566 32.69 -39.90 -37.11
CA THR A 566 34.04 -39.45 -37.41
C THR A 566 34.63 -39.91 -38.75
N ARG A 567 35.24 -38.98 -39.46
CA ARG A 567 36.65 -39.04 -39.93
C ARG A 567 37.20 -37.65 -40.12
#